data_71c165a7e087fbab82200d7ff9faee61
#
_entry.id   71c165a7e087fbab82200d7ff9faee61
#
_cell.length_a   1.000
_cell.length_b   1.000
_cell.length_c   1.000
_cell.angle_alpha   90.00
_cell.angle_beta   90.00
_cell.angle_gamma   90.00
#
_symmetry.space_group_name_H-M   'P 1'
#
loop_
_entity.id
_entity.type
_entity.pdbx_description
1 polymer ?
#
loop_
_entity_poly.entity_id
_entity_poly.type
_entity_poly.pdbx_seq_one_letter_code
_entity_poly.pdbx_strand_id
1 'polypeptide(L)'
;MQLNDQARALIGAGVNATLVTLNADGSPQVSVVWVELQSTPDGDELVSAHLNEHKKVRNARRDPRVALTIIGADRGTESVVPYLAITGTARIVEGGAPAVLTRLTEVMAPEFNGKFPPPDAPPGFLTRITIDKVTGIGPWT
;
A
#
# COMPACT_ATOMS: atom_id res chain seq x y z
N MET A 1 8.00 -2.55 12.41
CA MET A 1 9.13 -1.59 12.42
C MET A 1 8.66 -0.21 12.06
N GLN A 2 9.46 0.79 12.35
CA GLN A 2 9.19 2.15 11.89
C GLN A 2 10.05 2.46 10.67
N LEU A 3 9.44 3.07 9.66
CA LEU A 3 10.19 3.61 8.52
C LEU A 3 10.95 4.86 8.94
N ASN A 4 12.09 5.10 8.28
CA ASN A 4 12.82 6.33 8.51
C ASN A 4 12.13 7.54 7.85
N ASP A 5 12.64 8.75 8.10
CA ASP A 5 12.02 9.98 7.62
C ASP A 5 11.98 10.05 6.09
N GLN A 6 13.00 9.51 5.41
CA GLN A 6 13.08 9.54 3.96
C GLN A 6 12.01 8.64 3.32
N ALA A 7 11.82 7.45 3.86
CA ALA A 7 10.78 6.54 3.40
C ALA A 7 9.39 7.11 3.68
N ARG A 8 9.19 7.71 4.84
CA ARG A 8 7.93 8.37 5.19
C ARG A 8 7.62 9.52 4.24
N ALA A 9 8.63 10.31 3.89
CA ALA A 9 8.46 11.42 2.95
C ALA A 9 8.08 10.92 1.56
N LEU A 10 8.65 9.80 1.12
CA LEU A 10 8.30 9.20 -0.16
C LEU A 10 6.83 8.78 -0.22
N ILE A 11 6.32 8.18 0.84
CA ILE A 11 4.93 7.75 0.90
C ILE A 11 4.01 8.95 1.03
N GLY A 12 4.40 9.95 1.84
CA GLY A 12 3.59 11.14 2.05
C GLY A 12 2.19 10.80 2.54
N ALA A 13 1.20 11.49 2.01
CA ALA A 13 -0.21 11.28 2.33
C ALA A 13 -0.86 10.18 1.50
N GLY A 14 -0.11 9.59 0.58
CA GLY A 14 -0.58 8.51 -0.29
C GLY A 14 0.30 8.39 -1.51
N VAL A 15 0.47 7.18 -2.01
CA VAL A 15 1.37 6.89 -3.14
C VAL A 15 0.93 5.60 -3.84
N ASN A 16 1.31 5.48 -5.11
CA ASN A 16 1.18 4.22 -5.86
C ASN A 16 2.24 3.23 -5.39
N ALA A 17 1.82 1.99 -5.20
CA ALA A 17 2.71 0.89 -4.91
C ALA A 17 2.40 -0.28 -5.83
N THR A 18 3.44 -0.97 -6.30
CA THR A 18 3.29 -2.25 -6.97
C THR A 18 3.24 -3.32 -5.89
N LEU A 19 2.10 -3.99 -5.79
CA LEU A 19 1.84 -5.00 -4.75
C LEU A 19 1.86 -6.40 -5.36
N VAL A 20 2.57 -7.31 -4.71
CA VAL A 20 2.62 -8.72 -5.06
C VAL A 20 1.99 -9.53 -3.96
N THR A 21 1.01 -10.34 -4.32
CA THR A 21 0.39 -11.36 -3.46
C THR A 21 0.59 -12.73 -4.09
N LEU A 22 0.30 -13.79 -3.37
CA LEU A 22 0.51 -15.15 -3.87
C LEU A 22 -0.84 -15.83 -4.17
N ASN A 23 -0.96 -16.31 -5.40
CA ASN A 23 -2.09 -17.11 -5.82
C ASN A 23 -2.10 -18.48 -5.09
N ALA A 24 -3.22 -19.20 -5.19
CA ALA A 24 -3.38 -20.49 -4.55
C ALA A 24 -2.32 -21.51 -4.96
N ASP A 25 -1.84 -21.42 -6.22
CA ASP A 25 -0.80 -22.30 -6.75
C ASP A 25 0.63 -21.82 -6.44
N GLY A 26 0.76 -20.72 -5.67
CA GLY A 26 2.05 -20.15 -5.32
C GLY A 26 2.61 -19.17 -6.33
N SER A 27 1.96 -19.01 -7.47
CA SER A 27 2.41 -18.03 -8.47
C SER A 27 2.10 -16.60 -8.01
N PRO A 28 2.93 -15.61 -8.40
CA PRO A 28 2.69 -14.22 -7.98
C PRO A 28 1.54 -13.57 -8.76
N GLN A 29 0.77 -12.75 -8.08
CA GLN A 29 -0.24 -11.86 -8.65
C GLN A 29 0.22 -10.43 -8.39
N VAL A 30 0.26 -9.60 -9.43
CA VAL A 30 0.83 -8.25 -9.37
C VAL A 30 -0.24 -7.23 -9.69
N SER A 31 -0.29 -6.16 -8.92
CA SER A 31 -1.21 -5.03 -9.16
C SER A 31 -0.60 -3.74 -8.64
N VAL A 32 -1.13 -2.61 -9.12
CA VAL A 32 -0.81 -1.29 -8.57
C VAL A 32 -1.96 -0.90 -7.64
N VAL A 33 -1.62 -0.45 -6.45
CA VAL A 33 -2.57 -0.03 -5.44
C VAL A 33 -2.17 1.33 -4.88
N TRP A 34 -3.15 2.07 -4.37
CA TRP A 34 -2.87 3.24 -3.55
C TRP A 34 -2.64 2.78 -2.12
N VAL A 35 -1.60 3.30 -1.49
CA VAL A 35 -1.31 3.02 -0.08
C VAL A 35 -1.11 4.30 0.69
N GLU A 36 -1.51 4.27 1.96
CA GLU A 36 -1.17 5.30 2.94
C GLU A 36 -0.40 4.66 4.08
N LEU A 37 0.37 5.47 4.79
CA LEU A 37 1.11 5.04 5.96
C LEU A 37 0.29 5.35 7.21
N GLN A 38 0.16 4.38 8.09
CA GLN A 38 -0.44 4.58 9.40
C GLN A 38 0.54 4.14 10.47
N SER A 39 0.78 5.00 11.45
CA SER A 39 1.60 4.66 12.61
C SER A 39 0.72 3.99 13.66
N THR A 40 1.19 2.87 14.18
CA THR A 40 0.50 2.12 15.24
C THR A 40 1.44 1.95 16.42
N PRO A 41 0.91 1.58 17.61
CA PRO A 41 1.79 1.28 18.77
C PRO A 41 2.81 0.17 18.49
N ASP A 42 2.50 -0.73 17.54
CA ASP A 42 3.36 -1.86 17.19
C ASP A 42 4.27 -1.56 16.00
N GLY A 43 4.23 -0.35 15.45
CA GLY A 43 5.03 0.08 14.32
C GLY A 43 4.21 0.64 13.18
N ASP A 44 4.88 0.94 12.08
CA ASP A 44 4.22 1.47 10.89
C ASP A 44 3.54 0.35 10.09
N GLU A 45 2.40 0.69 9.50
CA GLU A 45 1.69 -0.17 8.57
C GLU A 45 1.41 0.59 7.27
N LEU A 46 1.45 -0.13 6.16
CA LEU A 46 0.92 0.36 4.89
C LEU A 46 -0.51 -0.15 4.75
N VAL A 47 -1.40 0.74 4.34
CA VAL A 47 -2.84 0.42 4.26
C VAL A 47 -3.34 0.73 2.87
N SER A 48 -4.00 -0.24 2.26
CA SER A 48 -4.71 -0.12 1.00
C SER A 48 -6.17 -0.47 1.23
N ALA A 49 -7.07 0.11 0.43
CA ALA A 49 -8.51 -0.06 0.61
C ALA A 49 -9.17 -0.55 -0.67
N HIS A 50 -10.19 -1.39 -0.51
CA HIS A 50 -10.89 -2.02 -1.62
C HIS A 50 -12.39 -2.08 -1.33
N LEU A 51 -13.22 -1.67 -2.30
CA LEU A 51 -14.67 -1.77 -2.13
C LEU A 51 -15.17 -3.19 -2.36
N ASN A 52 -14.43 -4.00 -3.12
CA ASN A 52 -14.80 -5.38 -3.45
C ASN A 52 -13.71 -6.34 -3.01
N GLU A 53 -14.08 -7.61 -2.84
CA GLU A 53 -13.11 -8.65 -2.52
C GLU A 53 -12.40 -9.12 -3.79
N HIS A 54 -11.44 -8.32 -4.25
CA HIS A 54 -10.61 -8.64 -5.41
C HIS A 54 -9.70 -9.84 -5.14
N LYS A 55 -9.11 -10.38 -6.21
CA LYS A 55 -8.21 -11.54 -6.11
C LYS A 55 -7.07 -11.31 -5.11
N LYS A 56 -6.48 -10.11 -5.12
CA LYS A 56 -5.41 -9.75 -4.18
C LYS A 56 -5.86 -9.78 -2.71
N VAL A 57 -7.12 -9.46 -2.44
CA VAL A 57 -7.68 -9.54 -1.08
C VAL A 57 -7.80 -11.00 -0.66
N ARG A 58 -8.38 -11.84 -1.53
CA ARG A 58 -8.52 -13.28 -1.26
C ARG A 58 -7.15 -13.95 -1.10
N ASN A 59 -6.19 -13.56 -1.94
CA ASN A 59 -4.82 -14.07 -1.85
C ASN A 59 -4.20 -13.74 -0.49
N ALA A 60 -4.29 -12.49 -0.05
CA ALA A 60 -3.71 -12.06 1.23
C ALA A 60 -4.37 -12.73 2.42
N ARG A 61 -5.67 -13.04 2.35
CA ARG A 61 -6.33 -13.81 3.41
C ARG A 61 -5.77 -15.21 3.55
N ARG A 62 -5.52 -15.86 2.41
CA ARG A 62 -5.03 -17.23 2.40
C ARG A 62 -3.56 -17.32 2.71
N ASP A 63 -2.76 -16.40 2.16
CA ASP A 63 -1.31 -16.34 2.34
C ASP A 63 -0.93 -14.90 2.66
N PRO A 64 -0.50 -14.61 3.89
CA PRO A 64 -0.26 -13.24 4.31
C PRO A 64 1.06 -12.65 3.78
N ARG A 65 1.90 -13.44 3.12
CA ARG A 65 3.17 -12.94 2.58
C ARG A 65 2.92 -12.02 1.41
N VAL A 66 3.43 -10.79 1.50
CA VAL A 66 3.30 -9.79 0.45
C VAL A 66 4.63 -9.08 0.23
N ALA A 67 4.78 -8.52 -0.95
CA ALA A 67 5.91 -7.65 -1.28
C ALA A 67 5.39 -6.46 -2.06
N LEU A 68 6.05 -5.32 -1.88
CA LEU A 68 5.68 -4.14 -2.67
C LEU A 68 6.88 -3.26 -2.94
N THR A 69 6.78 -2.46 -4.01
CA THR A 69 7.75 -1.42 -4.33
C THR A 69 7.05 -0.09 -4.51
N ILE A 70 7.75 0.98 -4.12
CA ILE A 70 7.33 2.35 -4.33
C ILE A 70 8.49 3.06 -5.02
N ILE A 71 8.24 3.61 -6.20
CA ILE A 71 9.26 4.26 -7.02
C ILE A 71 9.49 5.67 -6.51
N GLY A 72 10.76 6.05 -6.33
CA GLY A 72 11.15 7.40 -5.94
C GLY A 72 10.95 8.38 -7.10
N ALA A 73 10.62 9.62 -6.78
CA ALA A 73 10.32 10.65 -7.77
C ALA A 73 11.57 11.26 -8.41
N ASP A 74 12.68 11.28 -7.69
CA ASP A 74 13.91 11.96 -8.12
C ASP A 74 15.08 10.98 -8.11
N ARG A 75 15.69 10.82 -9.28
CA ARG A 75 16.87 9.97 -9.44
C ARG A 75 18.14 10.62 -8.88
N GLY A 76 18.22 11.98 -8.87
CA GLY A 76 19.41 12.69 -8.44
C GLY A 76 20.60 12.29 -9.28
N THR A 77 21.70 11.84 -8.63
CA THR A 77 22.91 11.38 -9.29
C THR A 77 22.94 9.87 -9.49
N GLU A 78 21.89 9.15 -9.08
CA GLU A 78 21.83 7.71 -9.22
C GLU A 78 21.61 7.28 -10.68
N SER A 79 22.26 6.20 -11.09
CA SER A 79 22.06 5.62 -12.42
C SER A 79 20.72 4.89 -12.54
N VAL A 80 20.16 4.42 -11.44
CA VAL A 80 18.89 3.72 -11.37
C VAL A 80 17.92 4.59 -10.59
N VAL A 81 16.65 4.61 -11.03
CA VAL A 81 15.60 5.31 -10.27
C VAL A 81 15.52 4.72 -8.87
N PRO A 82 15.59 5.55 -7.81
CA PRO A 82 15.43 5.03 -6.46
C PRO A 82 14.07 4.36 -6.27
N TYR A 83 14.04 3.32 -5.49
CA TYR A 83 12.79 2.65 -5.12
C TYR A 83 12.90 2.05 -3.73
N LEU A 84 11.80 2.13 -3.01
CA LEU A 84 11.62 1.50 -1.71
C LEU A 84 11.01 0.13 -1.93
N ALA A 85 11.65 -0.92 -1.44
CA ALA A 85 11.11 -2.27 -1.51
C ALA A 85 10.80 -2.76 -0.09
N ILE A 86 9.62 -3.33 0.07
CA ILE A 86 9.13 -3.80 1.36
C ILE A 86 8.64 -5.23 1.19
N THR A 87 9.06 -6.10 2.10
CA THR A 87 8.37 -7.36 2.33
C THR A 87 7.62 -7.27 3.63
N GLY A 88 6.43 -7.83 3.66
CA GLY A 88 5.56 -7.66 4.80
C GLY A 88 4.56 -8.79 4.96
N THR A 89 3.78 -8.64 6.02
CA THR A 89 2.73 -9.57 6.40
C THR A 89 1.40 -8.82 6.35
N ALA A 90 0.51 -9.27 5.49
CA ALA A 90 -0.79 -8.64 5.31
C ALA A 90 -1.86 -9.27 6.20
N ARG A 91 -2.79 -8.45 6.67
CA ARG A 91 -4.04 -8.92 7.24
C ARG A 91 -5.19 -8.15 6.60
N ILE A 92 -6.27 -8.84 6.35
CA ILE A 92 -7.47 -8.24 5.77
C ILE A 92 -8.42 -7.88 6.91
N VAL A 93 -8.86 -6.63 6.92
CA VAL A 93 -9.84 -6.12 7.88
C VAL A 93 -11.10 -5.76 7.11
N GLU A 94 -12.24 -6.25 7.57
CA GLU A 94 -13.53 -5.90 6.96
C GLU A 94 -13.92 -4.49 7.38
N GLY A 95 -14.45 -3.73 6.42
CA GLY A 95 -14.90 -2.36 6.65
C GLY A 95 -13.77 -1.34 6.56
N GLY A 96 -14.15 -0.08 6.70
CA GLY A 96 -13.21 1.03 6.75
C GLY A 96 -12.73 1.54 5.39
N ALA A 97 -13.09 0.88 4.30
CA ALA A 97 -12.61 1.26 2.98
C ALA A 97 -13.03 2.67 2.55
N PRO A 98 -14.29 3.11 2.73
CA PRO A 98 -14.68 4.44 2.26
C PRO A 98 -13.87 5.58 2.87
N ALA A 99 -13.56 5.53 4.16
CA ALA A 99 -12.79 6.57 4.82
C ALA A 99 -11.36 6.67 4.26
N VAL A 100 -10.70 5.52 4.10
CA VAL A 100 -9.34 5.47 3.54
C VAL A 100 -9.34 5.91 2.08
N LEU A 101 -10.31 5.45 1.27
CA LEU A 101 -10.43 5.85 -0.13
C LEU A 101 -10.70 7.33 -0.28
N THR A 102 -11.48 7.94 0.61
CA THR A 102 -11.72 9.39 0.60
C THR A 102 -10.41 10.15 0.75
N ARG A 103 -9.58 9.79 1.72
CA ARG A 103 -8.27 10.42 1.92
C ARG A 103 -7.35 10.21 0.73
N LEU A 104 -7.26 8.96 0.25
CA LEU A 104 -6.38 8.62 -0.87
C LEU A 104 -6.82 9.30 -2.17
N THR A 105 -8.12 9.41 -2.41
CA THR A 105 -8.63 10.09 -3.60
C THR A 105 -8.23 11.57 -3.62
N GLU A 106 -8.24 12.24 -2.49
CA GLU A 106 -7.79 13.63 -2.41
C GLU A 106 -6.35 13.82 -2.88
N VAL A 107 -5.50 12.84 -2.61
CA VAL A 107 -4.08 12.88 -2.96
C VAL A 107 -3.82 12.35 -4.37
N MET A 108 -4.41 11.20 -4.70
CA MET A 108 -4.05 10.45 -5.90
C MET A 108 -4.87 10.83 -7.11
N ALA A 109 -6.12 11.26 -6.91
CA ALA A 109 -7.05 11.57 -7.99
C ALA A 109 -7.98 12.70 -7.56
N PRO A 110 -7.45 13.92 -7.31
CA PRO A 110 -8.24 15.03 -6.75
C PRO A 110 -9.43 15.43 -7.62
N GLU A 111 -9.40 15.17 -8.92
CA GLU A 111 -10.53 15.41 -9.83
C GLU A 111 -11.76 14.55 -9.48
N PHE A 112 -11.59 13.48 -8.73
CA PHE A 112 -12.67 12.61 -8.26
C PHE A 112 -13.06 12.88 -6.81
N ASN A 113 -12.47 13.89 -6.19
CA ASN A 113 -12.79 14.25 -4.81
C ASN A 113 -14.27 14.56 -4.66
N GLY A 114 -14.93 13.91 -3.69
CA GLY A 114 -16.38 14.01 -3.50
C GLY A 114 -17.19 13.10 -4.43
N LYS A 115 -16.58 12.46 -5.43
CA LYS A 115 -17.22 11.55 -6.37
C LYS A 115 -16.85 10.09 -6.14
N PHE A 116 -15.64 9.84 -5.67
CA PHE A 116 -15.16 8.52 -5.35
C PHE A 116 -14.57 8.51 -3.94
N PRO A 117 -14.94 7.58 -3.06
CA PRO A 117 -15.93 6.52 -3.28
C PRO A 117 -17.36 7.09 -3.34
N PRO A 118 -18.30 6.35 -3.97
CA PRO A 118 -19.69 6.83 -4.02
C PRO A 118 -20.31 6.89 -2.62
N PRO A 119 -21.33 7.74 -2.39
CA PRO A 119 -21.93 7.91 -1.05
C PRO A 119 -22.50 6.63 -0.46
N ASP A 120 -22.94 5.71 -1.31
CA ASP A 120 -23.54 4.43 -0.92
C ASP A 120 -22.54 3.27 -1.03
N ALA A 121 -21.25 3.56 -1.04
CA ALA A 121 -20.20 2.53 -1.14
C ALA A 121 -20.32 1.51 -0.01
N PRO A 122 -20.08 0.23 -0.30
CA PRO A 122 -20.04 -0.79 0.76
C PRO A 122 -18.88 -0.53 1.71
N PRO A 123 -18.90 -1.12 2.92
CA PRO A 123 -17.80 -0.96 3.88
C PRO A 123 -16.45 -1.44 3.34
N GLY A 124 -16.46 -2.42 2.43
CA GLY A 124 -15.26 -2.92 1.77
C GLY A 124 -14.26 -3.58 2.71
N PHE A 125 -13.00 -3.50 2.32
CA PHE A 125 -11.91 -4.20 3.00
C PHE A 125 -10.68 -3.32 3.04
N LEU A 126 -9.87 -3.49 4.09
CA LEU A 126 -8.54 -2.90 4.18
C LEU A 126 -7.52 -4.03 4.12
N THR A 127 -6.46 -3.82 3.34
CA THR A 127 -5.25 -4.62 3.43
C THR A 127 -4.27 -3.84 4.29
N ARG A 128 -3.97 -4.35 5.48
CA ARG A 128 -3.01 -3.76 6.39
C ARG A 128 -1.74 -4.58 6.35
N ILE A 129 -0.64 -3.92 6.04
CA ILE A 129 0.64 -4.59 5.83
C ILE A 129 1.61 -4.16 6.91
N THR A 130 1.99 -5.11 7.76
CA THR A 130 3.08 -4.95 8.71
C THR A 130 4.39 -5.04 7.95
N ILE A 131 5.30 -4.11 8.21
CA ILE A 131 6.58 -4.04 7.49
C ILE A 131 7.59 -4.95 8.19
N ASP A 132 8.03 -5.99 7.48
CA ASP A 132 8.99 -6.94 8.02
C ASP A 132 10.43 -6.61 7.60
N LYS A 133 10.63 -6.12 6.37
CA LYS A 133 11.94 -5.82 5.84
C LYS A 133 11.87 -4.67 4.84
N VAL A 134 12.84 -3.79 4.91
CA VAL A 134 13.02 -2.66 3.99
C VAL A 134 14.30 -2.86 3.21
N THR A 135 14.22 -2.76 1.88
CA THR A 135 15.35 -2.83 0.96
C THR A 135 15.14 -1.82 -0.17
N GLY A 136 15.81 -2.04 -1.29
CA GLY A 136 15.70 -1.18 -2.46
C GLY A 136 16.92 -0.30 -2.61
N ILE A 137 16.81 0.70 -3.48
CA ILE A 137 17.87 1.66 -3.78
C ILE A 137 17.38 3.04 -3.34
N GLY A 138 18.09 3.63 -2.38
CA GLY A 138 17.74 4.94 -1.84
C GLY A 138 18.02 5.00 -0.34
N PRO A 139 17.76 6.16 0.30
CA PRO A 139 18.10 6.39 1.70
C PRO A 139 17.02 5.86 2.66
N TRP A 140 16.63 4.60 2.51
CA TRP A 140 15.49 4.03 3.24
C TRP A 140 15.86 3.31 4.53
N THR A 141 17.15 3.08 4.75
CA THR A 141 17.63 2.37 5.93
C THR A 141 18.67 3.18 6.69
#